data_d567558f2e4b00894491348a7fcacf9f
#
_entry.id   d567558f2e4b00894491348a7fcacf9f
#
_cell.length_a   1.000
_cell.length_b   1.000
_cell.length_c   1.000
_cell.angle_alpha   90.00
_cell.angle_beta   90.00
_cell.angle_gamma   90.00
#
_symmetry.space_group_name_H-M   'P 1'
#
loop_
_entity.id
_entity.type
_entity.pdbx_description
1 polymer ?
#
loop_
_entity_poly.entity_id
_entity_poly.type
_entity_poly.pdbx_seq_one_letter_code
_entity_poly.pdbx_strand_id
1 'polypeptide(L)'
;MTEYTNLPVKGQGIIVFKAASDTNVMFSLYNNSRSHTLHITFLKGKIFVTMLNGNENTILDDPMNISGLLNLPGIYYWFSLDAQNQKLYAGIGEPRSETIEYRYSFSQTNHKKNKAFLESLTHVTFSNTNILIMRVSKDPITNIPIPLIVKDTDDLTMMDIAKMTYMPKANLSTISQKLYDCISGKKFILDDSDFPNFSEAIEYNIATEGCWCNTTLKKKSTEFNKDVPNIKETYLRITLGTNNGESPGIPYVMEIWPSEHYSPVHSHAGANAIIRVLYGEIHVKLFPFLCYEKTGGPIFGSADFKKDEITWISPTLNQTHQLVNHGKKTCITIQCYMYDDENERHYDYFDYLDINGNKQQYEPDSDMDFVLFKKTIQTEWLNRTKNKNKPKTL
;
A
#
# COMPACT_ATOMS: atom_id res chain seq x y z
N MET A 1 6.82 23.14 23.62
CA MET A 1 6.01 24.05 22.77
C MET A 1 4.75 23.32 22.41
N THR A 2 3.60 23.99 22.48
CA THR A 2 2.35 23.39 21.99
C THR A 2 2.27 23.67 20.49
N GLU A 3 2.40 22.65 19.68
CA GLU A 3 2.21 22.79 18.24
C GLU A 3 0.71 22.79 17.93
N TYR A 4 0.30 23.51 16.89
CA TYR A 4 -1.10 23.58 16.48
C TYR A 4 -1.24 23.37 14.99
N THR A 5 -2.37 22.81 14.59
CA THR A 5 -2.81 22.73 13.22
C THR A 5 -4.32 23.03 13.16
N ASN A 6 -4.84 23.26 11.96
CA ASN A 6 -6.26 23.49 11.77
C ASN A 6 -6.89 22.27 11.09
N LEU A 7 -8.14 22.00 11.44
CA LEU A 7 -8.96 21.11 10.61
C LEU A 7 -9.27 21.81 9.29
N PRO A 8 -9.04 21.18 8.13
CA PRO A 8 -9.33 21.77 6.82
C PRO A 8 -10.81 22.12 6.64
N VAL A 9 -11.68 21.37 7.30
CA VAL A 9 -13.12 21.59 7.40
C VAL A 9 -13.52 21.61 8.87
N LYS A 10 -14.42 22.50 9.26
CA LYS A 10 -14.91 22.59 10.63
C LYS A 10 -15.51 21.27 11.09
N GLY A 11 -14.97 20.72 12.18
CA GLY A 11 -15.44 19.47 12.76
C GLY A 11 -15.19 18.23 11.89
N GLN A 12 -14.36 18.33 10.86
CA GLN A 12 -14.13 17.20 9.96
C GLN A 12 -12.67 17.09 9.53
N GLY A 13 -12.18 15.86 9.51
CA GLY A 13 -10.87 15.54 8.95
C GLY A 13 -10.21 14.34 9.61
N ILE A 14 -9.10 13.94 9.02
CA ILE A 14 -8.21 12.88 9.54
C ILE A 14 -6.90 13.52 9.93
N ILE A 15 -6.38 13.14 11.09
CA ILE A 15 -5.01 13.45 11.52
C ILE A 15 -4.25 12.15 11.62
N VAL A 16 -3.17 12.04 10.84
CA VAL A 16 -2.22 10.92 10.85
C VAL A 16 -0.93 11.39 11.53
N PHE A 17 -0.46 10.63 12.50
CA PHE A 17 0.72 10.98 13.26
C PHE A 17 1.59 9.77 13.58
N LYS A 18 2.88 10.03 13.86
CA LYS A 18 3.79 9.09 14.50
C LYS A 18 4.08 9.56 15.92
N ALA A 19 4.20 8.64 16.84
CA ALA A 19 4.63 8.91 18.21
C ALA A 19 5.84 8.03 18.56
N ALA A 20 6.69 8.51 19.46
CA ALA A 20 7.69 7.66 20.08
C ALA A 20 6.99 6.59 20.95
N SER A 21 7.63 5.44 21.11
CA SER A 21 7.12 4.39 21.99
C SER A 21 6.95 4.90 23.42
N ASP A 22 5.92 4.40 24.08
CA ASP A 22 5.58 4.71 25.51
C ASP A 22 5.22 6.17 25.79
N THR A 23 4.84 6.92 24.76
CA THR A 23 4.50 8.34 24.88
C THR A 23 2.99 8.52 24.89
N ASN A 24 2.45 9.10 25.99
CA ASN A 24 1.05 9.53 26.01
C ASN A 24 0.87 10.75 25.10
N VAL A 25 -0.16 10.71 24.26
CA VAL A 25 -0.48 11.76 23.30
C VAL A 25 -1.89 12.24 23.50
N MET A 26 -2.06 13.53 23.74
CA MET A 26 -3.38 14.15 23.83
C MET A 26 -3.55 15.17 22.71
N PHE A 27 -4.55 14.97 21.89
CA PHE A 27 -5.04 15.97 20.94
C PHE A 27 -6.21 16.71 21.55
N SER A 28 -6.20 18.03 21.45
CA SER A 28 -7.29 18.90 21.88
C SER A 28 -7.84 19.65 20.68
N LEU A 29 -9.03 19.28 20.26
CA LEU A 29 -9.77 19.93 19.18
C LEU A 29 -10.70 20.96 19.82
N TYR A 30 -10.62 22.22 19.41
CA TYR A 30 -11.37 23.29 20.07
C TYR A 30 -11.88 24.36 19.10
N ASN A 31 -12.90 25.10 19.52
CA ASN A 31 -13.39 26.29 18.84
C ASN A 31 -12.57 27.53 19.22
N ASN A 32 -12.74 28.65 18.51
CA ASN A 32 -11.98 29.89 18.73
C ASN A 32 -12.04 30.41 20.18
N SER A 33 -13.14 30.25 20.87
CA SER A 33 -13.32 30.71 22.26
C SER A 33 -12.86 29.71 23.31
N ARG A 34 -12.50 28.49 22.88
CA ARG A 34 -12.20 27.33 23.73
C ARG A 34 -13.33 26.92 24.67
N SER A 35 -14.55 27.38 24.41
CA SER A 35 -15.72 26.95 25.16
C SER A 35 -16.16 25.54 24.81
N HIS A 36 -15.80 25.06 23.62
CA HIS A 36 -16.00 23.70 23.19
C HIS A 36 -14.64 23.06 22.93
N THR A 37 -14.35 21.95 23.59
CA THR A 37 -13.09 21.21 23.41
C THR A 37 -13.36 19.70 23.43
N LEU A 38 -12.84 18.98 22.46
CA LEU A 38 -12.81 17.53 22.41
C LEU A 38 -11.37 17.08 22.63
N HIS A 39 -11.12 16.34 23.69
CA HIS A 39 -9.82 15.73 23.95
C HIS A 39 -9.84 14.28 23.50
N ILE A 40 -8.85 13.89 22.68
CA ILE A 40 -8.60 12.53 22.27
C ILE A 40 -7.23 12.16 22.81
N THR A 41 -7.19 11.27 23.78
CA THR A 41 -5.95 10.88 24.47
C THR A 41 -5.59 9.45 24.11
N PHE A 42 -4.44 9.29 23.49
CA PHE A 42 -3.82 8.01 23.20
C PHE A 42 -2.84 7.66 24.34
N LEU A 43 -3.05 6.53 24.93
CA LEU A 43 -2.16 5.91 25.91
C LEU A 43 -1.67 4.56 25.37
N LYS A 44 -0.63 4.01 25.96
CA LYS A 44 -0.20 2.65 25.63
C LYS A 44 -1.36 1.66 25.80
N GLY A 45 -1.81 1.10 24.67
CA GLY A 45 -2.90 0.13 24.63
C GLY A 45 -4.29 0.69 24.95
N LYS A 46 -4.50 2.00 25.01
CA LYS A 46 -5.80 2.59 25.37
C LYS A 46 -6.05 3.92 24.65
N ILE A 47 -7.33 4.22 24.44
CA ILE A 47 -7.79 5.54 23.99
C ILE A 47 -8.87 6.07 24.94
N PHE A 48 -8.84 7.38 25.17
CA PHE A 48 -9.83 8.10 25.95
C PHE A 48 -10.35 9.27 25.16
N VAL A 49 -11.65 9.54 25.28
CA VAL A 49 -12.25 10.72 24.67
C VAL A 49 -13.06 11.47 25.71
N THR A 50 -12.76 12.76 25.87
CA THR A 50 -13.52 13.63 26.77
C THR A 50 -14.00 14.87 26.03
N MET A 51 -15.16 15.35 26.40
CA MET A 51 -15.82 16.50 25.81
C MET A 51 -16.01 17.58 26.88
N LEU A 52 -15.47 18.77 26.63
CA LEU A 52 -15.65 19.95 27.46
C LEU A 52 -16.61 20.90 26.73
N ASN A 53 -17.74 21.22 27.35
CA ASN A 53 -18.76 22.14 26.83
C ASN A 53 -19.03 23.22 27.91
N GLY A 54 -18.39 24.37 27.77
CA GLY A 54 -18.33 25.35 28.82
C GLY A 54 -17.59 24.82 30.07
N ASN A 55 -18.28 24.75 31.20
CA ASN A 55 -17.74 24.17 32.44
C ASN A 55 -18.07 22.69 32.64
N GLU A 56 -18.84 22.10 31.73
CA GLU A 56 -19.27 20.70 31.81
C GLU A 56 -18.22 19.82 31.13
N ASN A 57 -17.61 18.91 31.89
CA ASN A 57 -16.65 17.92 31.39
C ASN A 57 -17.30 16.55 31.44
N THR A 58 -17.39 15.91 30.26
CA THR A 58 -18.01 14.60 30.11
C THR A 58 -17.01 13.60 29.53
N ILE A 59 -16.80 12.49 30.21
CA ILE A 59 -16.10 11.33 29.64
C ILE A 59 -17.09 10.65 28.70
N LEU A 60 -16.72 10.54 27.41
CA LEU A 60 -17.64 10.05 26.38
C LEU A 60 -17.72 8.54 26.33
N ASP A 61 -16.67 7.85 26.72
CA ASP A 61 -16.62 6.38 26.68
C ASP A 61 -15.64 5.85 27.72
N ASP A 62 -15.87 4.62 28.15
CA ASP A 62 -14.90 3.89 28.95
C ASP A 62 -13.62 3.62 28.14
N PRO A 63 -12.45 3.61 28.80
CA PRO A 63 -11.19 3.37 28.09
C PRO A 63 -11.21 2.04 27.38
N MET A 64 -11.19 2.07 26.05
CA MET A 64 -11.05 0.85 25.26
C MET A 64 -9.60 0.37 25.23
N ASN A 65 -9.41 -0.91 25.44
CA ASN A 65 -8.12 -1.56 25.24
C ASN A 65 -7.91 -1.83 23.76
N ILE A 66 -6.83 -1.29 23.20
CA ILE A 66 -6.45 -1.46 21.79
C ILE A 66 -5.06 -2.08 21.76
N SER A 67 -5.00 -3.34 21.34
CA SER A 67 -3.72 -4.05 21.20
C SER A 67 -2.82 -3.34 20.18
N GLY A 68 -1.56 -3.11 20.52
CA GLY A 68 -0.58 -2.47 19.64
C GLY A 68 -0.59 -0.93 19.65
N LEU A 69 -1.56 -0.28 20.27
CA LEU A 69 -1.60 1.19 20.33
C LEU A 69 -0.42 1.75 21.14
N LEU A 70 0.39 2.59 20.51
CA LEU A 70 1.62 3.19 21.05
C LEU A 70 2.68 2.19 21.58
N ASN A 71 2.61 0.93 21.14
CA ASN A 71 3.56 -0.10 21.56
C ASN A 71 4.82 -0.15 20.68
N LEU A 72 4.73 0.37 19.44
CA LEU A 72 5.79 0.24 18.45
C LEU A 72 6.23 1.62 17.94
N PRO A 73 7.53 1.91 17.90
CA PRO A 73 8.05 3.18 17.39
C PRO A 73 7.90 3.24 15.85
N GLY A 74 7.66 4.43 15.32
CA GLY A 74 7.66 4.67 13.88
C GLY A 74 6.41 4.24 13.12
N ILE A 75 5.41 3.70 13.80
CA ILE A 75 4.12 3.33 13.24
C ILE A 75 3.23 4.56 13.10
N TYR A 76 2.35 4.52 12.12
CA TYR A 76 1.31 5.52 11.95
C TYR A 76 0.11 5.19 12.83
N TYR A 77 -0.35 6.21 13.52
CA TYR A 77 -1.62 6.26 14.25
C TYR A 77 -2.48 7.35 13.65
N TRP A 78 -3.77 7.21 13.75
CA TRP A 78 -4.66 8.20 13.21
C TRP A 78 -5.96 8.29 13.99
N PHE A 79 -6.60 9.46 13.88
CA PHE A 79 -8.01 9.61 14.23
C PHE A 79 -8.72 10.42 13.15
N SER A 80 -10.03 10.18 13.05
CA SER A 80 -10.92 10.82 12.10
C SER A 80 -12.13 11.36 12.85
N LEU A 81 -12.46 12.63 12.62
CA LEU A 81 -13.67 13.26 13.11
C LEU A 81 -14.59 13.56 11.93
N ASP A 82 -15.87 13.24 12.08
CA ASP A 82 -16.94 13.52 11.12
C ASP A 82 -18.13 14.10 11.85
N ALA A 83 -18.22 15.42 11.90
CA ALA A 83 -19.27 16.15 12.57
C ALA A 83 -20.64 15.94 11.94
N GLN A 84 -20.71 15.76 10.60
CA GLN A 84 -21.97 15.57 9.89
C GLN A 84 -22.64 14.25 10.28
N ASN A 85 -21.84 13.19 10.33
CA ASN A 85 -22.29 11.84 10.71
C ASN A 85 -22.10 11.59 12.22
N GLN A 86 -21.53 12.56 12.95
CA GLN A 86 -21.28 12.50 14.39
C GLN A 86 -20.50 11.25 14.81
N LYS A 87 -19.41 11.00 14.07
CA LYS A 87 -18.54 9.86 14.25
C LYS A 87 -17.12 10.29 14.62
N LEU A 88 -16.52 9.53 15.51
CA LEU A 88 -15.10 9.57 15.81
C LEU A 88 -14.54 8.17 15.62
N TYR A 89 -13.50 8.07 14.81
CA TYR A 89 -12.75 6.83 14.62
C TYR A 89 -11.29 7.05 14.97
N ALA A 90 -10.62 6.00 15.39
CA ALA A 90 -9.16 5.98 15.50
C ALA A 90 -8.64 4.60 15.12
N GLY A 91 -7.37 4.54 14.71
CA GLY A 91 -6.78 3.28 14.26
C GLY A 91 -5.26 3.33 14.16
N ILE A 92 -4.71 2.23 13.70
CA ILE A 92 -3.28 1.96 13.57
C ILE A 92 -2.97 1.65 12.10
N GLY A 93 -1.93 2.27 11.56
CA GLY A 93 -1.50 2.07 10.18
C GLY A 93 -2.20 2.99 9.19
N GLU A 94 -2.64 2.45 8.06
CA GLU A 94 -3.34 3.22 7.04
C GLU A 94 -4.73 3.65 7.51
N PRO A 95 -5.13 4.93 7.34
CA PRO A 95 -6.43 5.41 7.78
C PRO A 95 -7.54 4.95 6.83
N ARG A 96 -8.13 3.79 7.13
CA ARG A 96 -9.20 3.16 6.35
C ARG A 96 -10.12 2.31 7.24
N SER A 97 -11.23 1.86 6.66
CA SER A 97 -12.26 1.13 7.41
C SER A 97 -11.75 -0.15 8.09
N GLU A 98 -10.82 -0.84 7.43
CA GLU A 98 -10.28 -2.13 7.87
C GLU A 98 -9.29 -1.99 9.03
N THR A 99 -8.76 -0.80 9.26
CA THR A 99 -7.78 -0.51 10.31
C THR A 99 -8.36 0.31 11.46
N ILE A 100 -9.70 0.48 11.51
CA ILE A 100 -10.37 1.15 12.61
C ILE A 100 -10.35 0.23 13.85
N GLU A 101 -9.69 0.70 14.90
CA GLU A 101 -9.63 0.04 16.20
C GLU A 101 -10.58 0.64 17.23
N TYR A 102 -10.95 1.93 17.06
CA TYR A 102 -11.86 2.63 17.95
C TYR A 102 -12.97 3.30 17.16
N ARG A 103 -14.22 3.17 17.66
CA ARG A 103 -15.42 3.75 17.06
C ARG A 103 -16.27 4.39 18.13
N TYR A 104 -16.59 5.66 17.99
CA TYR A 104 -17.54 6.35 18.84
C TYR A 104 -18.60 7.06 18.01
N SER A 105 -19.86 7.02 18.48
CA SER A 105 -20.99 7.71 17.86
C SER A 105 -21.65 8.65 18.87
N PHE A 106 -21.63 9.93 18.57
CA PHE A 106 -22.25 10.97 19.42
C PHE A 106 -23.78 11.02 19.28
N SER A 107 -24.38 10.24 18.42
CA SER A 107 -25.66 10.54 17.81
C SER A 107 -26.91 10.12 18.60
N GLN A 108 -26.81 9.34 19.67
CA GLN A 108 -28.02 8.67 20.19
C GLN A 108 -28.86 9.52 21.12
N THR A 109 -28.26 10.48 21.81
CA THR A 109 -28.98 11.46 22.63
C THR A 109 -28.43 12.86 22.34
N ASN A 110 -29.32 13.86 22.20
CA ASN A 110 -28.92 15.25 21.92
C ASN A 110 -28.28 15.51 20.56
N HIS A 111 -28.72 14.84 19.49
CA HIS A 111 -28.17 14.91 18.15
C HIS A 111 -27.83 16.35 17.66
N LYS A 112 -28.76 17.32 17.80
CA LYS A 112 -28.54 18.71 17.37
C LYS A 112 -27.46 19.41 18.19
N LYS A 113 -27.39 19.19 19.50
CA LYS A 113 -26.40 19.79 20.40
C LYS A 113 -25.01 19.23 20.11
N ASN A 114 -24.90 17.92 19.95
CA ASN A 114 -23.65 17.26 19.64
C ASN A 114 -23.11 17.66 18.26
N LYS A 115 -23.99 17.74 17.25
CA LYS A 115 -23.61 18.21 15.91
C LYS A 115 -23.07 19.64 15.96
N ALA A 116 -23.78 20.57 16.57
CA ALA A 116 -23.35 21.96 16.71
C ALA A 116 -22.02 22.08 17.46
N PHE A 117 -21.82 21.27 18.52
CA PHE A 117 -20.54 21.20 19.23
C PHE A 117 -19.41 20.77 18.28
N LEU A 118 -19.56 19.64 17.59
CA LEU A 118 -18.55 19.11 16.70
C LEU A 118 -18.23 20.06 15.52
N GLU A 119 -19.24 20.63 14.89
CA GLU A 119 -19.10 21.60 13.80
C GLU A 119 -18.40 22.92 14.23
N SER A 120 -18.36 23.19 15.53
CA SER A 120 -17.65 24.36 16.05
C SER A 120 -16.11 24.17 16.12
N LEU A 121 -15.63 22.92 16.12
CA LEU A 121 -14.22 22.59 16.29
C LEU A 121 -13.43 22.93 15.02
N THR A 122 -12.38 23.75 15.18
CA THR A 122 -11.58 24.25 14.07
C THR A 122 -10.09 24.09 14.28
N HIS A 123 -9.64 24.15 15.52
CA HIS A 123 -8.23 24.13 15.89
C HIS A 123 -7.87 22.81 16.55
N VAL A 124 -6.64 22.37 16.34
CA VAL A 124 -6.09 21.18 16.97
C VAL A 124 -4.76 21.55 17.59
N THR A 125 -4.61 21.24 18.87
CA THR A 125 -3.31 21.28 19.56
C THR A 125 -2.99 19.89 20.08
N PHE A 126 -1.71 19.62 20.24
CA PHE A 126 -1.25 18.37 20.82
C PHE A 126 -0.14 18.59 21.84
N SER A 127 -0.18 17.78 22.88
CA SER A 127 0.75 17.87 24.00
C SER A 127 1.80 16.78 23.83
N ASN A 128 2.85 17.03 23.15
CA ASN A 128 4.13 16.32 23.26
C ASN A 128 5.11 16.73 22.16
N THR A 129 6.37 16.87 22.50
CA THR A 129 7.47 17.14 21.56
C THR A 129 7.92 15.91 20.75
N ASN A 130 7.42 14.73 21.10
CA ASN A 130 7.80 13.46 20.48
C ASN A 130 6.75 12.95 19.47
N ILE A 131 5.91 13.86 18.98
CA ILE A 131 4.90 13.56 17.95
C ILE A 131 5.31 14.23 16.65
N LEU A 132 5.17 13.49 15.55
CA LEU A 132 5.28 14.03 14.21
C LEU A 132 3.93 13.89 13.52
N ILE A 133 3.30 15.01 13.17
CA ILE A 133 2.12 15.01 12.30
C ILE A 133 2.58 14.72 10.89
N MET A 134 2.05 13.67 10.30
CA MET A 134 2.39 13.21 8.96
C MET A 134 1.44 13.78 7.92
N ARG A 135 0.16 13.90 8.27
CA ARG A 135 -0.86 14.36 7.35
C ARG A 135 -2.09 14.88 8.11
N VAL A 136 -2.69 15.93 7.56
CA VAL A 136 -4.03 16.38 7.90
C VAL A 136 -4.87 16.39 6.62
N SER A 137 -5.97 15.65 6.61
CA SER A 137 -6.85 15.52 5.44
C SER A 137 -8.25 16.02 5.79
N LYS A 138 -8.96 16.57 4.79
CA LYS A 138 -10.35 17.04 4.93
C LYS A 138 -11.38 15.91 4.92
N ASP A 139 -11.03 14.77 4.31
CA ASP A 139 -11.97 13.69 4.08
C ASP A 139 -11.99 12.75 5.29
N PRO A 140 -13.16 12.52 5.91
CA PRO A 140 -13.28 11.55 6.99
C PRO A 140 -13.22 10.13 6.42
N ILE A 141 -12.81 9.19 7.26
CA ILE A 141 -12.85 7.76 6.89
C ILE A 141 -14.30 7.29 6.79
N THR A 142 -14.57 6.51 5.74
CA THR A 142 -15.82 5.78 5.57
C THR A 142 -15.71 4.35 6.08
N ASN A 143 -16.83 3.74 6.44
CA ASN A 143 -16.91 2.31 6.81
C ASN A 143 -17.08 1.39 5.60
N ILE A 144 -16.92 1.90 4.40
CA ILE A 144 -17.10 1.13 3.18
C ILE A 144 -15.75 0.56 2.77
N PRO A 145 -15.58 -0.77 2.67
CA PRO A 145 -14.36 -1.37 2.16
C PRO A 145 -14.01 -0.84 0.77
N ILE A 146 -12.74 -0.64 0.52
CA ILE A 146 -12.25 -0.17 -0.78
C ILE A 146 -11.89 -1.39 -1.62
N PRO A 147 -12.54 -1.61 -2.78
CA PRO A 147 -12.16 -2.67 -3.71
C PRO A 147 -10.72 -2.47 -4.19
N LEU A 148 -9.99 -3.58 -4.32
CA LEU A 148 -8.59 -3.55 -4.74
C LEU A 148 -8.41 -3.62 -6.26
N ILE A 149 -9.39 -4.19 -6.98
CA ILE A 149 -9.35 -4.33 -8.44
C ILE A 149 -10.00 -3.10 -9.08
N VAL A 150 -9.29 -2.47 -10.01
CA VAL A 150 -9.74 -1.28 -10.73
C VAL A 150 -10.29 -1.66 -12.09
N LYS A 151 -11.44 -1.08 -12.47
CA LYS A 151 -12.01 -1.17 -13.83
C LYS A 151 -12.19 0.20 -14.46
N ASP A 152 -12.02 0.26 -15.78
CA ASP A 152 -12.43 1.42 -16.55
C ASP A 152 -13.96 1.56 -16.53
N THR A 153 -14.45 2.78 -16.76
CA THR A 153 -15.88 3.08 -16.77
C THR A 153 -16.62 2.26 -17.82
N ASP A 154 -16.01 2.00 -18.96
CA ASP A 154 -16.61 1.24 -20.06
C ASP A 154 -16.78 -0.27 -19.73
N ASP A 155 -16.02 -0.78 -18.78
CA ASP A 155 -16.04 -2.18 -18.36
C ASP A 155 -16.84 -2.42 -17.07
N LEU A 156 -17.35 -1.34 -16.42
CA LEU A 156 -18.12 -1.44 -15.20
C LEU A 156 -19.58 -1.78 -15.47
N THR A 157 -20.12 -2.68 -14.65
CA THR A 157 -21.54 -2.99 -14.62
C THR A 157 -22.21 -2.44 -13.36
N MET A 158 -23.53 -2.26 -13.40
CA MET A 158 -24.31 -1.91 -12.20
C MET A 158 -24.11 -2.93 -11.06
N MET A 159 -23.88 -4.20 -11.42
CA MET A 159 -23.65 -5.25 -10.44
C MET A 159 -22.28 -5.14 -9.77
N ASP A 160 -21.25 -4.73 -10.50
CA ASP A 160 -19.92 -4.46 -9.94
C ASP A 160 -19.98 -3.36 -8.89
N ILE A 161 -20.71 -2.28 -9.18
CA ILE A 161 -20.94 -1.16 -8.27
C ILE A 161 -21.77 -1.61 -7.05
N ALA A 162 -22.88 -2.29 -7.28
CA ALA A 162 -23.78 -2.73 -6.21
C ALA A 162 -23.13 -3.72 -5.23
N LYS A 163 -22.27 -4.60 -5.73
CA LYS A 163 -21.51 -5.56 -4.92
C LYS A 163 -20.20 -5.01 -4.37
N MET A 164 -19.80 -3.81 -4.78
CA MET A 164 -18.50 -3.20 -4.44
C MET A 164 -17.29 -4.15 -4.69
N THR A 165 -17.33 -4.87 -5.81
CA THR A 165 -16.26 -5.82 -6.18
C THR A 165 -15.12 -5.14 -6.91
N TYR A 166 -15.38 -4.00 -7.54
CA TYR A 166 -14.43 -3.24 -8.33
C TYR A 166 -14.44 -1.76 -7.97
N MET A 167 -13.27 -1.14 -8.04
CA MET A 167 -13.12 0.29 -7.91
C MET A 167 -13.23 0.93 -9.30
N PRO A 168 -14.15 1.87 -9.52
CA PRO A 168 -14.14 2.67 -10.73
C PRO A 168 -12.83 3.45 -10.86
N LYS A 169 -12.17 3.42 -12.01
CA LYS A 169 -10.99 4.25 -12.31
C LYS A 169 -11.21 5.73 -11.94
N ALA A 170 -12.42 6.24 -12.18
CA ALA A 170 -12.78 7.61 -11.85
C ALA A 170 -12.63 7.99 -10.36
N ASN A 171 -12.59 7.00 -9.46
CA ASN A 171 -12.41 7.20 -8.02
C ASN A 171 -10.93 7.23 -7.58
N LEU A 172 -10.01 6.92 -8.48
CA LEU A 172 -8.58 7.04 -8.22
C LEU A 172 -8.14 8.50 -8.21
N SER A 173 -7.00 8.79 -7.60
CA SER A 173 -6.35 10.11 -7.72
C SER A 173 -6.03 10.42 -9.19
N THR A 174 -5.88 11.69 -9.54
CA THR A 174 -5.54 12.11 -10.90
C THR A 174 -4.26 11.43 -11.41
N ILE A 175 -3.27 11.27 -10.54
CA ILE A 175 -2.00 10.61 -10.89
C ILE A 175 -2.22 9.11 -11.13
N SER A 176 -2.95 8.44 -10.23
CA SER A 176 -3.26 7.02 -10.42
C SER A 176 -4.10 6.76 -11.67
N GLN A 177 -5.00 7.70 -12.06
CA GLN A 177 -5.73 7.62 -13.33
C GLN A 177 -4.78 7.73 -14.54
N LYS A 178 -3.83 8.68 -14.52
CA LYS A 178 -2.80 8.79 -15.57
C LYS A 178 -1.97 7.51 -15.68
N LEU A 179 -1.51 6.95 -14.55
CA LEU A 179 -0.76 5.70 -14.54
C LEU A 179 -1.60 4.52 -15.06
N TYR A 180 -2.90 4.47 -14.72
CA TYR A 180 -3.82 3.47 -15.25
C TYR A 180 -3.87 3.52 -16.77
N ASP A 181 -4.00 4.71 -17.37
CA ASP A 181 -4.05 4.91 -18.81
C ASP A 181 -2.75 4.51 -19.52
N CYS A 182 -1.61 4.52 -18.82
CA CYS A 182 -0.35 4.10 -19.38
C CYS A 182 -0.26 2.60 -19.66
N ILE A 183 -0.91 1.74 -18.85
CA ILE A 183 -0.72 0.28 -18.92
C ILE A 183 -2.00 -0.52 -19.12
N SER A 184 -3.19 0.10 -19.08
CA SER A 184 -4.49 -0.58 -19.24
C SER A 184 -4.83 -0.89 -20.70
N GLY A 185 -4.14 -0.29 -21.66
CA GLY A 185 -4.47 -0.39 -23.10
C GLY A 185 -4.45 -1.82 -23.63
N LYS A 186 -5.36 -2.12 -24.55
CA LYS A 186 -5.53 -3.47 -25.17
C LYS A 186 -4.30 -3.94 -25.96
N LYS A 187 -3.42 -3.02 -26.35
CA LYS A 187 -2.17 -3.35 -27.06
C LYS A 187 -1.00 -3.65 -26.10
N PHE A 188 -1.22 -3.51 -24.80
CA PHE A 188 -0.25 -3.86 -23.78
C PHE A 188 -0.37 -5.37 -23.50
N ILE A 189 0.23 -6.16 -24.38
CA ILE A 189 0.17 -7.64 -24.35
C ILE A 189 1.59 -8.20 -24.32
N LEU A 190 1.74 -9.32 -23.63
CA LEU A 190 3.03 -10.01 -23.53
C LEU A 190 3.36 -10.78 -24.80
N ASP A 191 2.43 -11.63 -25.23
CA ASP A 191 2.56 -12.48 -26.43
C ASP A 191 2.06 -11.71 -27.65
N ASP A 192 2.93 -10.91 -28.26
CA ASP A 192 2.63 -10.09 -29.44
C ASP A 192 2.92 -10.83 -30.76
N SER A 193 2.60 -10.20 -31.89
CA SER A 193 2.83 -10.79 -33.22
C SER A 193 4.30 -11.10 -33.52
N ASP A 194 5.24 -10.36 -32.91
CA ASP A 194 6.67 -10.54 -33.16
C ASP A 194 7.24 -11.71 -32.34
N PHE A 195 6.62 -12.03 -31.20
CA PHE A 195 6.98 -13.18 -30.38
C PHE A 195 5.74 -13.80 -29.70
N PRO A 196 4.91 -14.56 -30.45
CA PRO A 196 3.64 -15.10 -29.93
C PRO A 196 3.77 -16.09 -28.77
N ASN A 197 4.94 -16.66 -28.57
CA ASN A 197 5.23 -17.62 -27.48
C ASN A 197 6.15 -17.00 -26.40
N PHE A 198 6.10 -15.71 -26.19
CA PHE A 198 7.04 -15.05 -25.27
C PHE A 198 6.85 -15.52 -23.83
N SER A 199 5.60 -15.65 -23.37
CA SER A 199 5.30 -16.19 -22.04
C SER A 199 5.83 -17.62 -21.85
N GLU A 200 5.63 -18.50 -22.84
CA GLU A 200 6.14 -19.88 -22.80
C GLU A 200 7.67 -19.92 -22.83
N ALA A 201 8.29 -19.01 -23.58
CA ALA A 201 9.74 -18.90 -23.64
C ALA A 201 10.35 -18.43 -22.30
N ILE A 202 9.67 -17.55 -21.59
CA ILE A 202 10.06 -17.13 -20.22
C ILE A 202 9.94 -18.33 -19.26
N GLU A 203 8.85 -19.09 -19.29
CA GLU A 203 8.68 -20.31 -18.49
C GLU A 203 9.81 -21.33 -18.75
N TYR A 204 10.10 -21.59 -20.03
CA TYR A 204 11.22 -22.44 -20.42
C TYR A 204 12.55 -21.94 -19.87
N ASN A 205 12.79 -20.64 -19.94
CA ASN A 205 14.01 -19.99 -19.52
C ASN A 205 14.22 -20.06 -18.00
N ILE A 206 13.14 -19.96 -17.24
CA ILE A 206 13.15 -20.15 -15.78
C ILE A 206 13.47 -21.60 -15.41
N ALA A 207 12.85 -22.56 -16.12
CA ALA A 207 12.98 -23.97 -15.83
C ALA A 207 14.30 -24.58 -16.31
N THR A 208 15.02 -23.94 -17.23
CA THR A 208 16.21 -24.50 -17.90
C THR A 208 17.49 -23.97 -17.29
N GLU A 209 18.29 -24.88 -16.74
CA GLU A 209 19.60 -24.53 -16.17
C GLU A 209 20.52 -23.93 -17.24
N GLY A 210 21.23 -22.85 -16.86
CA GLY A 210 22.13 -22.11 -17.74
C GLY A 210 21.45 -21.06 -18.60
N CYS A 211 20.10 -21.04 -18.70
CA CYS A 211 19.37 -19.91 -19.29
C CYS A 211 19.41 -18.67 -18.41
N TRP A 212 19.22 -17.52 -19.01
CA TRP A 212 19.41 -16.23 -18.34
C TRP A 212 18.50 -16.08 -17.10
N CYS A 213 17.16 -16.35 -17.20
CA CYS A 213 16.24 -16.21 -16.06
C CYS A 213 16.65 -17.13 -14.92
N ASN A 214 16.94 -18.42 -15.19
CA ASN A 214 17.36 -19.37 -14.18
C ASN A 214 18.61 -18.93 -13.45
N THR A 215 19.61 -18.46 -14.23
CA THR A 215 20.90 -18.02 -13.69
C THR A 215 20.76 -16.75 -12.84
N THR A 216 19.94 -15.80 -13.32
CA THR A 216 19.71 -14.53 -12.62
C THR A 216 18.96 -14.75 -11.31
N LEU A 217 17.86 -15.56 -11.31
CA LEU A 217 17.13 -15.91 -10.09
C LEU A 217 18.03 -16.58 -9.04
N LYS A 218 18.90 -17.50 -9.46
CA LYS A 218 19.89 -18.11 -8.55
C LYS A 218 20.84 -17.07 -7.93
N LYS A 219 21.30 -16.10 -8.70
CA LYS A 219 22.16 -15.01 -8.18
C LYS A 219 21.43 -14.13 -7.18
N LYS A 220 20.14 -13.88 -7.42
CA LYS A 220 19.29 -13.04 -6.56
C LYS A 220 18.86 -13.72 -5.25
N SER A 221 19.17 -15.01 -5.04
CA SER A 221 18.75 -15.76 -3.84
C SER A 221 19.24 -15.15 -2.51
N THR A 222 20.22 -14.27 -2.54
CA THR A 222 20.75 -13.53 -1.38
C THR A 222 20.34 -12.05 -1.34
N GLU A 223 19.47 -11.61 -2.25
CA GLU A 223 19.12 -10.20 -2.43
C GLU A 223 18.47 -9.60 -1.17
N PHE A 224 17.49 -10.31 -0.61
CA PHE A 224 16.74 -9.88 0.58
C PHE A 224 17.29 -10.47 1.88
N ASN A 225 18.12 -11.49 1.80
CA ASN A 225 18.77 -12.11 2.96
C ASN A 225 20.16 -12.62 2.61
N LYS A 226 21.18 -11.88 3.02
CA LYS A 226 22.58 -12.19 2.67
C LYS A 226 23.10 -13.47 3.34
N ASP A 227 22.61 -13.78 4.55
CA ASP A 227 23.12 -14.87 5.36
C ASP A 227 22.44 -16.21 5.06
N VAL A 228 21.21 -16.18 4.59
CA VAL A 228 20.41 -17.37 4.28
C VAL A 228 19.80 -17.26 2.88
N PRO A 229 20.48 -17.77 1.85
CA PRO A 229 19.98 -17.70 0.47
C PRO A 229 18.59 -18.34 0.35
N ASN A 230 17.66 -17.60 -0.27
CA ASN A 230 16.30 -18.06 -0.49
C ASN A 230 15.85 -17.79 -1.93
N ILE A 231 15.88 -18.83 -2.76
CA ILE A 231 15.50 -18.73 -4.18
C ILE A 231 14.02 -18.35 -4.36
N LYS A 232 13.15 -18.70 -3.42
CA LYS A 232 11.72 -18.39 -3.52
C LYS A 232 11.41 -16.91 -3.20
N GLU A 233 12.26 -16.25 -2.45
CA GLU A 233 12.14 -14.82 -2.17
C GLU A 233 12.87 -13.98 -3.23
N THR A 234 12.63 -14.32 -4.49
CA THR A 234 13.23 -13.64 -5.65
C THR A 234 12.23 -13.46 -6.77
N TYR A 235 12.44 -12.45 -7.58
CA TYR A 235 11.74 -12.19 -8.84
C TYR A 235 12.63 -11.37 -9.76
N LEU A 236 12.31 -11.34 -11.06
CA LEU A 236 13.09 -10.57 -12.03
C LEU A 236 12.42 -9.24 -12.29
N ARG A 237 13.22 -8.21 -12.51
CA ARG A 237 12.79 -6.85 -12.88
C ARG A 237 13.36 -6.46 -14.22
N ILE A 238 12.48 -6.20 -15.16
CA ILE A 238 12.84 -5.84 -16.55
C ILE A 238 12.35 -4.42 -16.80
N THR A 239 13.28 -3.49 -17.02
CA THR A 239 12.94 -2.09 -17.29
C THR A 239 12.29 -1.94 -18.65
N LEU A 240 11.08 -1.35 -18.70
CA LEU A 240 10.45 -0.94 -19.95
C LEU A 240 10.81 0.48 -20.32
N GLY A 241 10.99 1.36 -19.35
CA GLY A 241 11.39 2.74 -19.57
C GLY A 241 11.17 3.64 -18.36
N THR A 242 11.64 4.87 -18.47
CA THR A 242 11.52 5.90 -17.43
C THR A 242 10.35 6.83 -17.68
N ASN A 243 10.04 7.14 -18.92
CA ASN A 243 8.86 7.87 -19.42
C ASN A 243 8.42 9.05 -18.53
N ASN A 244 9.36 9.89 -18.10
CA ASN A 244 9.15 11.02 -17.18
C ASN A 244 8.50 10.65 -15.83
N GLY A 245 8.45 9.36 -15.49
CA GLY A 245 7.99 8.89 -14.19
C GLY A 245 9.07 9.10 -13.14
N GLU A 246 8.66 9.45 -11.95
CA GLU A 246 9.50 9.49 -10.78
C GLU A 246 9.02 8.42 -9.80
N SER A 247 9.94 7.58 -9.34
CA SER A 247 9.61 6.53 -8.40
C SER A 247 10.84 6.11 -7.62
N PRO A 248 10.66 5.36 -6.53
CA PRO A 248 11.76 4.58 -5.99
C PRO A 248 12.15 3.52 -7.02
N GLY A 249 13.34 3.65 -7.61
CA GLY A 249 13.85 2.73 -8.61
C GLY A 249 13.30 2.95 -10.03
N ILE A 250 12.62 1.96 -10.60
CA ILE A 250 12.26 1.92 -12.01
C ILE A 250 10.80 2.35 -12.24
N PRO A 251 10.52 3.47 -12.95
CA PRO A 251 9.17 3.97 -13.16
C PRO A 251 8.25 3.04 -13.94
N TYR A 252 8.77 2.32 -14.95
CA TYR A 252 8.04 1.32 -15.72
C TYR A 252 8.80 0.01 -15.72
N VAL A 253 8.26 -1.00 -15.03
CA VAL A 253 8.91 -2.29 -14.83
C VAL A 253 7.98 -3.45 -15.12
N MET A 254 8.48 -4.45 -15.81
CA MET A 254 7.86 -5.76 -15.88
C MET A 254 8.52 -6.67 -14.83
N GLU A 255 7.72 -7.25 -13.96
CA GLU A 255 8.20 -8.20 -12.97
C GLU A 255 7.76 -9.62 -13.29
N ILE A 256 8.67 -10.57 -13.09
CA ILE A 256 8.49 -11.98 -13.41
C ILE A 256 8.61 -12.78 -12.13
N TRP A 257 7.52 -13.42 -11.75
CA TRP A 257 7.32 -14.17 -10.51
C TRP A 257 7.18 -15.66 -10.82
N PRO A 258 8.24 -16.46 -10.69
CA PRO A 258 8.11 -17.92 -10.87
C PRO A 258 7.10 -18.54 -9.90
N SER A 259 6.64 -19.75 -10.18
CA SER A 259 5.74 -20.47 -9.27
C SER A 259 6.30 -20.57 -7.86
N GLU A 260 5.49 -20.29 -6.84
CA GLU A 260 5.84 -20.26 -5.40
C GLU A 260 6.83 -19.16 -4.97
N HIS A 261 7.21 -18.25 -5.87
CA HIS A 261 8.04 -17.10 -5.52
C HIS A 261 7.23 -15.98 -4.89
N TYR A 262 7.89 -15.17 -4.06
CA TYR A 262 7.27 -14.07 -3.33
C TYR A 262 8.25 -12.92 -3.07
N SER A 263 7.70 -11.74 -2.75
CA SER A 263 8.49 -10.62 -2.23
C SER A 263 8.58 -10.67 -0.71
N PRO A 264 9.56 -10.02 -0.08
CA PRO A 264 9.42 -9.65 1.33
C PRO A 264 8.19 -8.76 1.54
N VAL A 265 7.76 -8.57 2.78
CA VAL A 265 6.80 -7.51 3.12
C VAL A 265 7.52 -6.17 2.97
N HIS A 266 6.98 -5.27 2.15
CA HIS A 266 7.64 -4.02 1.81
C HIS A 266 6.64 -2.86 1.65
N SER A 267 7.16 -1.64 1.59
CA SER A 267 6.39 -0.42 1.34
C SER A 267 6.98 0.36 0.17
N HIS A 268 6.19 1.20 -0.48
CA HIS A 268 6.59 1.92 -1.69
C HIS A 268 6.93 3.40 -1.46
N ALA A 269 7.43 3.76 -0.28
CA ALA A 269 7.93 5.11 0.04
C ALA A 269 6.96 6.27 -0.29
N GLY A 270 5.65 6.00 -0.29
CA GLY A 270 4.62 7.00 -0.61
C GLY A 270 4.38 7.24 -2.11
N ALA A 271 4.92 6.41 -3.00
CA ALA A 271 4.62 6.49 -4.42
C ALA A 271 3.19 6.03 -4.76
N ASN A 272 2.60 6.60 -5.81
CA ASN A 272 1.47 6.01 -6.50
C ASN A 272 1.95 4.90 -7.42
N ALA A 273 1.18 3.82 -7.54
CA ALA A 273 1.45 2.78 -8.52
C ALA A 273 0.16 2.19 -9.10
N ILE A 274 0.27 1.74 -10.33
CA ILE A 274 -0.71 0.87 -10.99
C ILE A 274 0.01 -0.39 -11.42
N ILE A 275 -0.60 -1.53 -11.14
CA ILE A 275 -0.04 -2.86 -11.39
C ILE A 275 -1.06 -3.66 -12.19
N ARG A 276 -0.65 -4.22 -13.34
CA ARG A 276 -1.49 -5.08 -14.18
C ARG A 276 -0.85 -6.44 -14.35
N VAL A 277 -1.64 -7.50 -14.25
CA VAL A 277 -1.20 -8.86 -14.55
C VAL A 277 -1.27 -9.09 -16.05
N LEU A 278 -0.14 -9.40 -16.67
CA LEU A 278 -0.05 -9.72 -18.10
C LEU A 278 -0.18 -11.23 -18.37
N TYR A 279 0.25 -12.07 -17.43
CA TYR A 279 0.23 -13.52 -17.52
C TYR A 279 0.17 -14.17 -16.14
N GLY A 280 -0.56 -15.30 -16.02
CA GLY A 280 -0.71 -16.00 -14.75
C GLY A 280 -1.63 -15.30 -13.76
N GLU A 281 -1.33 -15.45 -12.48
CA GLU A 281 -2.06 -14.83 -11.36
C GLU A 281 -1.11 -14.52 -10.21
N ILE A 282 -1.42 -13.51 -9.40
CA ILE A 282 -0.65 -13.11 -8.23
C ILE A 282 -1.56 -12.87 -7.04
N HIS A 283 -1.15 -13.33 -5.87
CA HIS A 283 -1.81 -13.06 -4.59
C HIS A 283 -1.12 -11.88 -3.90
N VAL A 284 -1.89 -10.90 -3.44
CA VAL A 284 -1.40 -9.75 -2.69
C VAL A 284 -1.97 -9.78 -1.29
N LYS A 285 -1.10 -9.64 -0.29
CA LYS A 285 -1.45 -9.47 1.12
C LYS A 285 -1.18 -8.05 1.53
N LEU A 286 -2.13 -7.41 2.21
CA LEU A 286 -2.02 -6.04 2.70
C LEU A 286 -1.83 -6.00 4.21
N PHE A 287 -0.90 -5.15 4.63
CA PHE A 287 -0.54 -4.95 6.04
C PHE A 287 -0.80 -3.49 6.43
N PRO A 288 -1.24 -3.21 7.66
CA PRO A 288 -1.53 -1.84 8.09
C PRO A 288 -0.27 -0.98 8.18
N PHE A 289 0.88 -1.59 8.38
CA PHE A 289 2.20 -0.95 8.49
C PHE A 289 3.32 -1.98 8.35
N LEU A 290 4.54 -1.50 8.12
CA LEU A 290 5.74 -2.32 8.14
C LEU A 290 6.11 -2.61 9.61
N CYS A 291 5.85 -3.84 10.07
CA CYS A 291 6.08 -4.27 11.45
C CYS A 291 7.50 -4.77 11.64
N TYR A 292 8.09 -4.47 12.79
CA TYR A 292 9.43 -4.97 13.17
C TYR A 292 9.39 -6.32 13.89
N GLU A 293 8.21 -6.90 14.10
CA GLU A 293 8.06 -8.24 14.66
C GLU A 293 8.05 -9.30 13.54
N LYS A 294 8.51 -10.52 13.89
CA LYS A 294 8.74 -11.66 12.98
C LYS A 294 7.61 -12.03 12.00
N THR A 295 6.42 -11.51 12.16
CA THR A 295 5.24 -11.87 11.36
C THR A 295 4.73 -10.78 10.43
N GLY A 296 5.41 -9.63 10.32
CA GLY A 296 4.96 -8.52 9.48
C GLY A 296 3.67 -7.83 9.95
N GLY A 297 3.15 -8.16 11.13
CA GLY A 297 1.88 -7.67 11.63
C GLY A 297 0.66 -8.38 11.02
N PRO A 298 -0.55 -8.06 11.47
CA PRO A 298 -1.77 -8.70 10.99
C PRO A 298 -2.08 -8.27 9.55
N ILE A 299 -2.41 -9.25 8.70
CA ILE A 299 -2.99 -9.01 7.38
C ILE A 299 -4.40 -8.47 7.60
N PHE A 300 -4.72 -7.30 7.05
CA PHE A 300 -6.08 -6.76 7.11
C PHE A 300 -6.88 -7.01 5.83
N GLY A 301 -6.21 -7.39 4.74
CA GLY A 301 -6.84 -7.69 3.48
C GLY A 301 -5.92 -8.48 2.56
N SER A 302 -6.50 -9.24 1.64
CA SER A 302 -5.78 -9.90 0.56
C SER A 302 -6.69 -10.05 -0.66
N ALA A 303 -6.08 -10.19 -1.83
CA ALA A 303 -6.79 -10.43 -3.08
C ALA A 303 -5.91 -11.20 -4.06
N ASP A 304 -6.57 -12.01 -4.92
CA ASP A 304 -5.96 -12.63 -6.07
C ASP A 304 -6.23 -11.78 -7.31
N PHE A 305 -5.20 -11.56 -8.12
CA PHE A 305 -5.29 -10.82 -9.37
C PHE A 305 -4.92 -11.77 -10.51
N LYS A 306 -5.83 -11.87 -11.48
CA LYS A 306 -5.68 -12.69 -12.68
C LYS A 306 -5.27 -11.86 -13.88
N LYS A 307 -4.93 -12.53 -14.96
CA LYS A 307 -4.58 -11.87 -16.23
C LYS A 307 -5.60 -10.77 -16.56
N ASP A 308 -5.06 -9.61 -16.93
CA ASP A 308 -5.74 -8.37 -17.28
C ASP A 308 -6.38 -7.60 -16.11
N GLU A 309 -6.37 -8.13 -14.90
CA GLU A 309 -6.80 -7.38 -13.72
C GLU A 309 -5.74 -6.38 -13.29
N ILE A 310 -6.21 -5.23 -12.82
CA ILE A 310 -5.40 -4.06 -12.45
C ILE A 310 -5.66 -3.73 -11.00
N THR A 311 -4.58 -3.51 -10.25
CA THR A 311 -4.62 -2.99 -8.87
C THR A 311 -3.84 -1.70 -8.75
N TRP A 312 -3.86 -1.08 -7.58
CA TRP A 312 -3.32 0.24 -7.36
C TRP A 312 -2.72 0.40 -5.96
N ILE A 313 -1.82 1.36 -5.85
CA ILE A 313 -1.24 1.86 -4.61
C ILE A 313 -1.35 3.39 -4.64
N SER A 314 -1.68 3.99 -3.52
CA SER A 314 -1.60 5.45 -3.34
C SER A 314 -0.63 5.79 -2.20
N PRO A 315 -0.22 7.03 -2.04
CA PRO A 315 0.67 7.43 -0.95
C PRO A 315 0.16 7.06 0.45
N THR A 316 -1.13 6.76 0.57
CA THR A 316 -1.80 6.57 1.85
C THR A 316 -2.52 5.24 2.00
N LEU A 317 -2.68 4.48 0.92
CA LEU A 317 -3.41 3.21 0.90
C LEU A 317 -2.65 2.16 0.11
N ASN A 318 -2.70 0.92 0.60
CA ASN A 318 -2.09 -0.26 0.01
C ASN A 318 -0.54 -0.20 -0.03
N GLN A 319 0.06 0.68 0.76
CA GLN A 319 1.51 0.92 0.74
C GLN A 319 2.33 -0.28 1.22
N THR A 320 1.87 -0.96 2.26
CA THR A 320 2.61 -2.11 2.83
C THR A 320 1.95 -3.40 2.40
N HIS A 321 2.67 -4.20 1.63
CA HIS A 321 2.14 -5.43 1.08
C HIS A 321 3.21 -6.49 0.84
N GLN A 322 2.76 -7.69 0.49
CA GLN A 322 3.55 -8.81 0.01
C GLN A 322 2.87 -9.41 -1.21
N LEU A 323 3.63 -9.67 -2.25
CA LEU A 323 3.18 -10.41 -3.44
C LEU A 323 3.64 -11.86 -3.33
N VAL A 324 2.75 -12.80 -3.69
CA VAL A 324 3.05 -14.23 -3.67
C VAL A 324 2.43 -14.89 -4.89
N ASN A 325 3.23 -15.58 -5.67
CA ASN A 325 2.70 -16.42 -6.75
C ASN A 325 2.39 -17.83 -6.21
N HIS A 326 1.11 -18.07 -5.87
CA HIS A 326 0.64 -19.40 -5.47
C HIS A 326 0.28 -20.30 -6.67
N GLY A 327 0.32 -19.75 -7.89
CA GLY A 327 -0.01 -20.47 -9.11
C GLY A 327 1.06 -21.50 -9.51
N LYS A 328 0.66 -22.44 -10.36
CA LYS A 328 1.58 -23.44 -10.94
C LYS A 328 2.42 -22.89 -12.09
N LYS A 329 2.06 -21.74 -12.63
CA LYS A 329 2.74 -21.03 -13.70
C LYS A 329 3.39 -19.78 -13.19
N THR A 330 4.35 -19.27 -13.94
CA THR A 330 4.90 -17.93 -13.70
C THR A 330 3.80 -16.88 -13.76
N CYS A 331 3.83 -15.90 -12.86
CA CYS A 331 3.08 -14.67 -13.02
C CYS A 331 3.99 -13.60 -13.61
N ILE A 332 3.46 -12.79 -14.53
CA ILE A 332 4.15 -11.65 -15.10
C ILE A 332 3.26 -10.43 -14.95
N THR A 333 3.78 -9.41 -14.29
CA THR A 333 3.08 -8.15 -14.06
C THR A 333 3.80 -7.02 -14.79
N ILE A 334 3.06 -5.98 -15.15
CA ILE A 334 3.63 -4.67 -15.46
C ILE A 334 3.21 -3.69 -14.39
N GLN A 335 4.14 -2.84 -13.99
CA GLN A 335 3.94 -1.84 -12.96
C GLN A 335 4.45 -0.49 -13.45
N CYS A 336 3.75 0.58 -13.04
CA CYS A 336 4.24 1.93 -13.24
C CYS A 336 4.03 2.76 -11.97
N TYR A 337 4.97 3.66 -11.71
CA TYR A 337 5.08 4.42 -10.47
C TYR A 337 5.23 5.90 -10.76
N MET A 338 4.73 6.73 -9.83
CA MET A 338 4.94 8.18 -9.85
C MET A 338 4.67 8.75 -8.44
N TYR A 339 5.45 9.76 -8.06
CA TYR A 339 5.14 10.58 -6.89
C TYR A 339 4.08 11.63 -7.23
N ASP A 340 3.37 12.13 -6.20
CA ASP A 340 2.48 13.27 -6.34
C ASP A 340 3.30 14.55 -6.53
N ASP A 341 2.73 15.52 -7.27
CA ASP A 341 3.36 16.83 -7.52
C ASP A 341 3.63 17.61 -6.21
N GLU A 342 2.87 17.30 -5.15
CA GLU A 342 3.03 17.91 -3.82
C GLU A 342 4.06 17.18 -2.94
N ASN A 343 4.56 16.02 -3.38
CA ASN A 343 5.53 15.25 -2.61
C ASN A 343 6.96 15.68 -2.97
N GLU A 344 7.55 16.50 -2.13
CA GLU A 344 8.93 17.00 -2.29
C GLU A 344 10.01 15.96 -1.92
N ARG A 345 9.62 14.80 -1.39
CA ARG A 345 10.56 13.76 -0.95
C ARG A 345 10.45 12.54 -1.83
N HIS A 346 11.43 12.37 -2.70
CA HIS A 346 11.58 11.20 -3.53
C HIS A 346 12.67 10.30 -2.93
N TYR A 347 12.42 8.99 -2.91
CA TYR A 347 13.34 8.00 -2.35
C TYR A 347 13.77 7.03 -3.44
N ASP A 348 15.02 6.66 -3.43
CA ASP A 348 15.60 5.66 -4.36
C ASP A 348 15.36 4.23 -3.86
N TYR A 349 14.79 4.06 -2.69
CA TYR A 349 14.65 2.76 -2.03
C TYR A 349 13.23 2.49 -1.51
N PHE A 350 12.95 1.20 -1.33
CA PHE A 350 11.82 0.71 -0.55
C PHE A 350 12.28 0.26 0.84
N ASP A 351 11.40 0.41 1.82
CA ASP A 351 11.58 -0.26 3.10
C ASP A 351 10.97 -1.67 3.03
N TYR A 352 11.70 -2.68 3.51
CA TYR A 352 11.21 -4.06 3.61
C TYR A 352 11.60 -4.70 4.93
N LEU A 353 10.96 -5.84 5.25
CA LEU A 353 11.31 -6.69 6.39
C LEU A 353 12.18 -7.86 5.92
N ASP A 354 13.34 -8.01 6.56
CA ASP A 354 14.17 -9.20 6.39
C ASP A 354 13.55 -10.42 7.12
N ILE A 355 14.16 -11.59 6.98
CA ILE A 355 13.70 -12.85 7.60
C ILE A 355 13.62 -12.78 9.15
N ASN A 356 14.34 -11.85 9.78
CA ASN A 356 14.33 -11.64 11.22
C ASN A 356 13.27 -10.61 11.65
N GLY A 357 12.54 -10.02 10.68
CA GLY A 357 11.58 -8.94 10.91
C GLY A 357 12.23 -7.57 11.13
N ASN A 358 13.51 -7.39 10.77
CA ASN A 358 14.17 -6.11 10.84
C ASN A 358 13.89 -5.31 9.58
N LYS A 359 13.68 -4.00 9.76
CA LYS A 359 13.53 -3.08 8.65
C LYS A 359 14.87 -2.88 7.93
N GLN A 360 14.85 -3.11 6.62
CA GLN A 360 15.95 -2.92 5.70
C GLN A 360 15.52 -1.97 4.57
N GLN A 361 16.49 -1.46 3.81
CA GLN A 361 16.27 -0.67 2.62
C GLN A 361 16.71 -1.46 1.38
N TYR A 362 15.97 -1.33 0.31
CA TYR A 362 16.22 -1.99 -0.94
C TYR A 362 16.05 -1.01 -2.11
N GLU A 363 17.11 -0.84 -2.89
CA GLU A 363 17.08 -0.11 -4.16
C GLU A 363 16.69 -1.11 -5.26
N PRO A 364 15.54 -0.94 -5.90
CA PRO A 364 15.03 -1.91 -6.87
C PRO A 364 15.70 -1.73 -8.23
N ASP A 365 16.90 -2.29 -8.38
CA ASP A 365 17.64 -2.27 -9.63
C ASP A 365 16.99 -3.11 -10.73
N SER A 366 17.31 -2.76 -11.98
CA SER A 366 16.94 -3.51 -13.17
C SER A 366 17.87 -4.70 -13.39
N ASP A 367 17.29 -5.88 -13.66
CA ASP A 367 18.07 -7.04 -14.07
C ASP A 367 18.48 -6.96 -15.57
N MET A 368 17.63 -6.31 -16.39
CA MET A 368 17.87 -6.08 -17.83
C MET A 368 16.83 -5.09 -18.40
N ASP A 369 17.17 -4.37 -19.48
CA ASP A 369 16.19 -3.64 -20.28
C ASP A 369 15.32 -4.60 -21.13
N PHE A 370 14.08 -4.17 -21.44
CA PHE A 370 13.10 -5.00 -22.09
C PHE A 370 13.52 -5.45 -23.51
N VAL A 371 14.17 -4.57 -24.29
CA VAL A 371 14.53 -4.90 -25.68
C VAL A 371 15.60 -5.99 -25.69
N LEU A 372 16.62 -5.84 -24.85
CA LEU A 372 17.67 -6.85 -24.70
C LEU A 372 17.12 -8.14 -24.11
N PHE A 373 16.23 -8.04 -23.09
CA PHE A 373 15.56 -9.20 -22.50
C PHE A 373 14.77 -10.01 -23.53
N LYS A 374 13.88 -9.36 -24.30
CA LYS A 374 13.07 -10.03 -25.33
C LYS A 374 13.97 -10.75 -26.34
N LYS A 375 15.04 -10.11 -26.79
CA LYS A 375 16.03 -10.70 -27.71
C LYS A 375 16.78 -11.90 -27.11
N THR A 376 17.16 -11.80 -25.85
CA THR A 376 17.85 -12.89 -25.12
C THR A 376 16.96 -14.10 -25.00
N ILE A 377 15.73 -13.91 -24.52
CA ILE A 377 14.76 -14.99 -24.37
C ILE A 377 14.42 -15.64 -25.72
N GLN A 378 14.26 -14.83 -26.78
CA GLN A 378 14.00 -15.35 -28.12
C GLN A 378 15.17 -16.20 -28.63
N THR A 379 16.40 -15.77 -28.41
CA THR A 379 17.59 -16.51 -28.82
C THR A 379 17.70 -17.86 -28.09
N GLU A 380 17.50 -17.87 -26.79
CA GLU A 380 17.55 -19.10 -25.99
C GLU A 380 16.38 -20.04 -26.33
N TRP A 381 15.18 -19.51 -26.59
CA TRP A 381 14.02 -20.26 -27.05
C TRP A 381 14.26 -20.95 -28.41
N LEU A 382 14.84 -20.26 -29.37
CA LEU A 382 15.19 -20.83 -30.69
C LEU A 382 16.26 -21.93 -30.60
N ASN A 383 17.19 -21.79 -29.64
CA ASN A 383 18.25 -22.77 -29.42
C ASN A 383 17.79 -24.04 -28.67
N ARG A 384 16.59 -24.08 -28.09
CA ARG A 384 16.06 -25.21 -27.31
C ARG A 384 15.98 -26.51 -28.15
N THR A 385 15.72 -26.40 -29.44
CA THR A 385 15.62 -27.54 -30.34
C THR A 385 17.01 -28.07 -30.76
N LYS A 386 18.02 -27.20 -30.85
CA LYS A 386 19.40 -27.59 -31.18
C LYS A 386 20.04 -28.43 -30.06
N ASN A 387 19.72 -28.13 -28.80
CA ASN A 387 20.25 -28.85 -27.63
C ASN A 387 19.57 -30.23 -27.43
N LYS A 388 18.34 -30.45 -27.92
CA LYS A 388 17.68 -31.78 -27.87
C LYS A 388 18.31 -32.80 -28.85
N ASN A 389 19.03 -32.31 -29.86
CA ASN A 389 19.66 -33.13 -30.91
C ASN A 389 21.15 -33.39 -30.71
N LYS A 390 21.75 -32.92 -29.61
CA LYS A 390 23.13 -33.32 -29.27
C LYS A 390 23.07 -34.78 -28.77
N PRO A 391 23.80 -35.73 -29.40
CA PRO A 391 23.91 -37.08 -28.86
C PRO A 391 24.49 -36.98 -27.44
N LYS A 392 23.86 -37.68 -26.51
CA LYS A 392 24.46 -37.93 -25.21
C LYS A 392 25.79 -38.65 -25.47
N THR A 393 26.90 -37.94 -25.45
CA THR A 393 28.20 -38.60 -25.39
C THR A 393 28.24 -39.34 -24.06
N LEU A 394 28.26 -40.65 -24.16
CA LEU A 394 28.47 -41.64 -23.11
C LEU A 394 29.80 -41.36 -22.41
#